data_5b36f782b028780874db59b3525b309b
#
_entry.id   5b36f782b028780874db59b3525b309b
#
_cell.length_a   1.000
_cell.length_b   1.000
_cell.length_c   1.000
_cell.angle_alpha   90.00
_cell.angle_beta   90.00
_cell.angle_gamma   90.00
#
_symmetry.space_group_name_H-M   'P 1'
#
loop_
_entity.id
_entity.type
_entity.pdbx_description
1 polymer ?
#
loop_
_entity_poly.entity_id
_entity_poly.type
_entity_poly.pdbx_seq_one_letter_code
_entity_poly.pdbx_strand_id
1 'polypeptide(L)'
;MGSILFKIFDNIESYICRTLLAGFVCLLFMQIVSRQFFDYSFSWTEELSVYMFVWFVFFGASYAAKLAAHNRVTFQYKMMPAWMSTTLEALSDLIWISFNCYFVYLAYDLVFNRMNLFWKSQTLGVPMKYIYLILPIAFALMTLRIIQVNYYK
;
A
#
# COMPACT_ATOMS: atom_id res chain seq x y z
N MET A 1 2.15 -8.96 -27.91
CA MET A 1 2.78 -9.38 -26.63
C MET A 1 3.04 -8.22 -25.68
N GLY A 2 3.49 -7.06 -26.16
CA GLY A 2 3.71 -5.87 -25.32
C GLY A 2 2.46 -5.33 -24.60
N SER A 3 1.28 -5.37 -25.24
CA SER A 3 0.04 -4.85 -24.66
C SER A 3 -0.49 -5.68 -23.45
N ILE A 4 -0.22 -6.98 -23.45
CA ILE A 4 -0.66 -7.87 -22.35
C ILE A 4 0.26 -7.68 -21.14
N LEU A 5 1.57 -7.59 -21.37
CA LEU A 5 2.55 -7.31 -20.31
C LEU A 5 2.27 -5.95 -19.67
N PHE A 6 1.98 -4.92 -20.45
CA PHE A 6 1.65 -3.60 -19.94
C PHE A 6 0.37 -3.61 -19.08
N LYS A 7 -0.67 -4.35 -19.48
CA LYS A 7 -1.90 -4.53 -18.69
C LYS A 7 -1.64 -5.30 -17.39
N ILE A 8 -0.74 -6.28 -17.39
CA ILE A 8 -0.38 -7.02 -16.18
C ILE A 8 0.38 -6.10 -15.21
N PHE A 9 1.37 -5.34 -15.69
CA PHE A 9 2.11 -4.38 -14.88
C PHE A 9 1.21 -3.27 -14.33
N ASP A 10 0.23 -2.84 -15.10
CA ASP A 10 -0.71 -1.81 -14.68
C ASP A 10 -1.68 -2.30 -13.58
N ASN A 11 -2.00 -3.60 -13.56
CA ASN A 11 -2.93 -4.19 -12.58
C ASN A 11 -2.26 -5.04 -11.50
N ILE A 12 -0.93 -5.07 -11.42
CA ILE A 12 -0.19 -5.92 -10.47
C ILE A 12 -0.61 -5.67 -9.02
N GLU A 13 -0.83 -4.42 -8.66
CA GLU A 13 -1.28 -4.01 -7.32
C GLU A 13 -2.65 -4.62 -6.98
N SER A 14 -3.58 -4.63 -7.94
CA SER A 14 -4.90 -5.22 -7.77
C SER A 14 -4.83 -6.74 -7.54
N TYR A 15 -3.96 -7.43 -8.26
CA TYR A 15 -3.77 -8.88 -8.06
C TYR A 15 -3.14 -9.19 -6.70
N ILE A 16 -2.10 -8.44 -6.32
CA ILE A 16 -1.46 -8.57 -5.01
C ILE A 16 -2.47 -8.32 -3.89
N CYS A 17 -3.26 -7.25 -3.97
CA CYS A 17 -4.29 -6.95 -2.97
C CYS A 17 -5.32 -8.06 -2.83
N ARG A 18 -5.82 -8.61 -3.94
CA ARG A 18 -6.79 -9.72 -3.90
C ARG A 18 -6.21 -10.97 -3.26
N THR A 19 -4.97 -11.31 -3.60
CA THR A 19 -4.28 -12.47 -3.04
C THR A 19 -4.02 -12.31 -1.56
N LEU A 20 -3.54 -11.13 -1.13
CA LEU A 20 -3.29 -10.82 0.27
C LEU A 20 -4.60 -10.83 1.08
N LEU A 21 -5.67 -10.22 0.53
CA LEU A 21 -6.99 -10.22 1.16
C LEU A 21 -7.50 -11.65 1.36
N ALA A 22 -7.50 -12.46 0.31
CA ALA A 22 -7.94 -13.86 0.41
C ALA A 22 -7.08 -14.64 1.41
N GLY A 23 -5.76 -14.45 1.37
CA GLY A 23 -4.82 -15.15 2.25
C GLY A 23 -5.05 -14.84 3.73
N PHE A 24 -5.09 -13.56 4.12
CA PHE A 24 -5.27 -13.25 5.55
C PHE A 24 -6.68 -13.59 6.04
N VAL A 25 -7.73 -13.48 5.21
CA VAL A 25 -9.08 -13.90 5.58
C VAL A 25 -9.14 -15.42 5.80
N CYS A 26 -8.52 -16.21 4.92
CA CYS A 26 -8.43 -17.66 5.09
C CYS A 26 -7.67 -18.05 6.38
N LEU A 27 -6.56 -17.34 6.68
CA LEU A 27 -5.79 -17.58 7.91
C LEU A 27 -6.61 -17.27 9.16
N LEU A 28 -7.29 -16.13 9.20
CA LEU A 28 -8.16 -15.75 10.32
C LEU A 28 -9.32 -16.74 10.48
N PHE A 29 -9.96 -17.15 9.37
CA PHE A 29 -11.02 -18.14 9.41
C PHE A 29 -10.52 -19.48 9.96
N MET A 30 -9.39 -19.97 9.46
CA MET A 30 -8.75 -21.19 9.96
C MET A 30 -8.46 -21.11 11.47
N GLN A 31 -7.98 -19.95 11.94
CA GLN A 31 -7.70 -19.73 13.35
C GLN A 31 -8.96 -19.76 14.22
N ILE A 32 -10.05 -19.12 13.76
CA ILE A 32 -11.33 -19.10 14.45
C ILE A 32 -11.89 -20.52 14.55
N VAL A 33 -11.86 -21.27 13.46
CA VAL A 33 -12.33 -22.68 13.43
C VAL A 33 -11.47 -23.54 14.36
N SER A 34 -10.15 -23.42 14.30
CA SER A 34 -9.24 -24.18 15.17
C SER A 34 -9.49 -23.90 16.65
N ARG A 35 -9.68 -22.64 17.01
CA ARG A 35 -9.97 -22.25 18.38
C ARG A 35 -11.35 -22.75 18.85
N GLN A 36 -12.35 -22.73 17.97
CA GLN A 36 -13.73 -23.13 18.35
C GLN A 36 -13.93 -24.65 18.46
N PHE A 37 -13.25 -25.43 17.59
CA PHE A 37 -13.47 -26.88 17.52
C PHE A 37 -12.38 -27.70 18.21
N PHE A 38 -11.15 -27.16 18.32
CA PHE A 38 -10.00 -27.88 18.83
C PHE A 38 -9.42 -27.26 20.10
N ASP A 39 -9.99 -26.15 20.59
CA ASP A 39 -9.47 -25.37 21.74
C ASP A 39 -7.98 -25.02 21.61
N TYR A 40 -7.48 -24.97 20.37
CA TYR A 40 -6.08 -24.71 20.08
C TYR A 40 -5.91 -23.46 19.21
N SER A 41 -5.03 -22.55 19.65
CA SER A 41 -4.73 -21.30 18.96
C SER A 41 -3.29 -21.31 18.43
N PHE A 42 -3.15 -21.12 17.12
CA PHE A 42 -1.84 -20.98 16.49
C PHE A 42 -1.39 -19.53 16.54
N SER A 43 -0.48 -19.17 17.46
CA SER A 43 0.00 -17.77 17.60
C SER A 43 0.68 -17.22 16.33
N TRP A 44 1.31 -18.07 15.54
CA TRP A 44 1.94 -17.67 14.28
C TRP A 44 0.94 -17.24 13.20
N THR A 45 -0.28 -17.81 13.17
CA THR A 45 -1.29 -17.43 12.17
C THR A 45 -1.85 -16.05 12.44
N GLU A 46 -1.97 -15.66 13.69
CA GLU A 46 -2.39 -14.33 14.10
C GLU A 46 -1.37 -13.28 13.67
N GLU A 47 -0.10 -13.51 13.96
CA GLU A 47 0.98 -12.60 13.58
C GLU A 47 1.13 -12.50 12.05
N LEU A 48 1.07 -13.63 11.33
CA LEU A 48 1.16 -13.66 9.88
C LEU A 48 -0.02 -12.91 9.22
N SER A 49 -1.24 -13.07 9.73
CA SER A 49 -2.41 -12.38 9.20
C SER A 49 -2.32 -10.87 9.37
N VAL A 50 -1.77 -10.38 10.50
CA VAL A 50 -1.50 -8.95 10.71
C VAL A 50 -0.50 -8.42 9.68
N TYR A 51 0.59 -9.16 9.41
CA TYR A 51 1.59 -8.74 8.42
C TYR A 51 1.02 -8.71 6.99
N MET A 52 0.24 -9.72 6.62
CA MET A 52 -0.46 -9.75 5.32
C MET A 52 -1.46 -8.59 5.21
N PHE A 53 -2.18 -8.27 6.29
CA PHE A 53 -3.10 -7.15 6.33
C PHE A 53 -2.36 -5.81 6.15
N VAL A 54 -1.23 -5.60 6.82
CA VAL A 54 -0.40 -4.39 6.65
C VAL A 54 0.03 -4.25 5.18
N TRP A 55 0.53 -5.31 4.57
CA TRP A 55 0.92 -5.29 3.16
C TRP A 55 -0.28 -5.02 2.23
N PHE A 56 -1.43 -5.63 2.52
CA PHE A 56 -2.67 -5.36 1.80
C PHE A 56 -3.08 -3.88 1.85
N VAL A 57 -3.02 -3.26 3.03
CA VAL A 57 -3.39 -1.85 3.21
C VAL A 57 -2.46 -0.94 2.40
N PHE A 58 -1.15 -1.15 2.44
CA PHE A 58 -0.19 -0.32 1.72
C PHE A 58 -0.26 -0.49 0.20
N PHE A 59 -0.39 -1.72 -0.31
CA PHE A 59 -0.63 -1.94 -1.74
C PHE A 59 -2.00 -1.42 -2.17
N GLY A 60 -3.01 -1.57 -1.32
CA GLY A 60 -4.35 -1.04 -1.54
C GLY A 60 -4.36 0.48 -1.63
N ALA A 61 -3.60 1.16 -0.78
CA ALA A 61 -3.44 2.61 -0.83
C ALA A 61 -2.75 3.08 -2.12
N SER A 62 -1.70 2.35 -2.59
CA SER A 62 -1.08 2.61 -3.89
C SER A 62 -2.07 2.43 -5.05
N TYR A 63 -2.84 1.35 -5.02
CA TYR A 63 -3.89 1.08 -6.01
C TYR A 63 -5.00 2.14 -5.97
N ALA A 64 -5.42 2.57 -4.78
CA ALA A 64 -6.39 3.64 -4.60
C ALA A 64 -5.87 4.98 -5.14
N ALA A 65 -4.59 5.29 -4.96
CA ALA A 65 -3.96 6.48 -5.53
C ALA A 65 -4.05 6.50 -7.06
N LYS A 66 -3.89 5.33 -7.70
CA LYS A 66 -4.10 5.18 -9.15
C LYS A 66 -5.56 5.47 -9.55
N LEU A 67 -6.54 4.97 -8.79
CA LEU A 67 -7.97 5.14 -9.07
C LEU A 67 -8.48 6.53 -8.65
N ALA A 68 -8.01 7.07 -7.53
CA ALA A 68 -8.45 8.34 -6.96
C ALA A 68 -8.06 9.55 -7.81
N ALA A 69 -7.05 9.42 -8.67
CA ALA A 69 -6.75 10.44 -9.66
C ALA A 69 -7.92 10.69 -10.64
N HIS A 70 -8.81 9.72 -10.80
CA HIS A 70 -10.05 9.86 -11.57
C HIS A 70 -11.24 10.33 -10.71
N ASN A 71 -11.13 10.21 -9.38
CA ASN A 71 -12.21 10.47 -8.41
C ASN A 71 -11.92 11.68 -7.51
N ARG A 72 -11.17 12.66 -8.02
CA ARG A 72 -10.99 13.93 -7.30
C ARG A 72 -12.37 14.56 -7.08
N VAL A 73 -12.58 15.09 -5.88
CA VAL A 73 -13.81 15.82 -5.53
C VAL A 73 -13.85 17.09 -6.38
N THR A 74 -14.27 16.95 -7.62
CA THR A 74 -14.36 18.04 -8.60
C THR A 74 -15.51 19.00 -8.30
N PHE A 75 -16.37 18.65 -7.34
CA PHE A 75 -17.54 19.46 -7.00
C PHE A 75 -17.16 20.87 -6.53
N GLN A 76 -16.11 20.99 -5.72
CA GLN A 76 -15.64 22.29 -5.23
C GLN A 76 -15.02 23.14 -6.34
N TYR A 77 -14.42 22.52 -7.34
CA TYR A 77 -13.76 23.21 -8.45
C TYR A 77 -14.75 23.70 -9.53
N LYS A 78 -15.97 23.11 -9.60
CA LYS A 78 -17.00 23.53 -10.58
C LYS A 78 -17.54 24.93 -10.34
N MET A 79 -17.40 25.47 -9.13
CA MET A 79 -17.81 26.82 -8.78
C MET A 79 -16.72 27.88 -8.97
N MET A 80 -15.50 27.47 -9.32
CA MET A 80 -14.35 28.35 -9.47
C MET A 80 -13.97 28.56 -10.94
N PRO A 81 -13.36 29.71 -11.30
CA PRO A 81 -12.87 29.94 -12.65
C PRO A 81 -11.77 28.91 -13.01
N ALA A 82 -11.71 28.50 -14.29
CA ALA A 82 -10.88 27.41 -14.76
C ALA A 82 -9.37 27.55 -14.40
N TRP A 83 -8.82 28.77 -14.43
CA TRP A 83 -7.43 29.00 -14.07
C TRP A 83 -7.13 28.69 -12.60
N MET A 84 -8.11 28.97 -11.72
CA MET A 84 -7.96 28.74 -10.28
C MET A 84 -8.06 27.26 -9.92
N SER A 85 -8.95 26.52 -10.60
CA SER A 85 -9.06 25.07 -10.40
C SER A 85 -7.79 24.34 -10.83
N THR A 86 -7.22 24.69 -11.98
CA THR A 86 -5.96 24.09 -12.48
C THR A 86 -4.78 24.36 -11.54
N THR A 87 -4.68 25.58 -11.03
CA THR A 87 -3.59 25.95 -10.10
C THR A 87 -3.71 25.21 -8.78
N LEU A 88 -4.94 25.07 -8.23
CA LEU A 88 -5.19 24.34 -7.00
C LEU A 88 -4.94 22.82 -7.16
N GLU A 89 -5.30 22.25 -8.30
CA GLU A 89 -4.98 20.87 -8.62
C GLU A 89 -3.47 20.63 -8.64
N ALA A 90 -2.73 21.47 -9.36
CA ALA A 90 -1.27 21.38 -9.45
C ALA A 90 -0.59 21.54 -8.08
N LEU A 91 -1.07 22.47 -7.24
CA LEU A 91 -0.57 22.68 -5.89
C LEU A 91 -0.84 21.47 -4.99
N SER A 92 -2.04 20.90 -5.07
CA SER A 92 -2.40 19.69 -4.33
C SER A 92 -1.51 18.50 -4.72
N ASP A 93 -1.24 18.32 -6.01
CA ASP A 93 -0.36 17.26 -6.49
C ASP A 93 1.09 17.46 -6.05
N LEU A 94 1.57 18.70 -6.06
CA LEU A 94 2.92 19.03 -5.58
C LEU A 94 3.07 18.71 -4.08
N ILE A 95 2.09 19.10 -3.27
CA ILE A 95 2.07 18.78 -1.83
C ILE A 95 2.06 17.28 -1.59
N TRP A 96 1.22 16.56 -2.34
CA TRP A 96 1.08 15.10 -2.24
C TRP A 96 2.39 14.37 -2.60
N ILE A 97 3.04 14.78 -3.71
CA ILE A 97 4.32 14.22 -4.14
C ILE A 97 5.42 14.52 -3.11
N SER A 98 5.52 15.77 -2.63
CA SER A 98 6.49 16.16 -1.62
C SER A 98 6.36 15.36 -0.33
N PHE A 99 5.11 15.17 0.13
CA PHE A 99 4.80 14.36 1.30
C PHE A 99 5.23 12.91 1.11
N ASN A 100 4.85 12.29 0.00
CA ASN A 100 5.23 10.89 -0.27
C ASN A 100 6.75 10.73 -0.40
N CYS A 101 7.46 11.63 -1.08
CA CYS A 101 8.92 11.59 -1.18
C CYS A 101 9.59 11.69 0.20
N TYR A 102 9.09 12.57 1.06
CA TYR A 102 9.59 12.68 2.44
C TYR A 102 9.37 11.37 3.22
N PHE A 103 8.20 10.73 3.07
CA PHE A 103 7.93 9.44 3.70
C PHE A 103 8.76 8.29 3.12
N VAL A 104 9.08 8.30 1.83
CA VAL A 104 10.03 7.34 1.24
C VAL A 104 11.39 7.46 1.93
N TYR A 105 11.88 8.69 2.11
CA TYR A 105 13.15 8.93 2.78
C TYR A 105 13.14 8.44 4.24
N LEU A 106 12.11 8.78 5.01
CA LEU A 106 11.96 8.35 6.40
C LEU A 106 11.83 6.83 6.53
N ALA A 107 11.05 6.22 5.65
CA ALA A 107 10.84 4.77 5.64
C ALA A 107 12.13 4.02 5.24
N TYR A 108 12.89 4.57 4.30
CA TYR A 108 14.21 4.05 3.95
C TYR A 108 15.17 4.13 5.16
N ASP A 109 15.28 5.30 5.79
CA ASP A 109 16.12 5.48 6.98
C ASP A 109 15.73 4.52 8.11
N LEU A 110 14.43 4.35 8.36
CA LEU A 110 13.91 3.42 9.35
C LEU A 110 14.36 1.98 9.07
N VAL A 111 14.13 1.49 7.84
CA VAL A 111 14.34 0.09 7.49
C VAL A 111 15.82 -0.26 7.37
N PHE A 112 16.63 0.64 6.80
CA PHE A 112 18.02 0.32 6.48
C PHE A 112 19.02 0.77 7.55
N ASN A 113 18.77 1.89 8.23
CA ASN A 113 19.71 2.46 9.19
C ASN A 113 19.34 2.20 10.65
N ARG A 114 18.03 2.20 10.98
CA ARG A 114 17.57 2.09 12.38
C ARG A 114 17.13 0.69 12.76
N MET A 115 16.59 -0.10 11.82
CA MET A 115 16.16 -1.45 12.12
C MET A 115 17.31 -2.45 12.10
N ASN A 116 17.51 -3.10 13.24
CA ASN A 116 18.51 -4.14 13.41
C ASN A 116 17.94 -5.51 13.04
N LEU A 117 18.74 -6.39 12.42
CA LEU A 117 18.37 -7.78 12.10
C LEU A 117 18.03 -8.62 13.35
N PHE A 118 18.46 -8.17 14.52
CA PHE A 118 18.14 -8.83 15.79
C PHE A 118 16.70 -8.63 16.24
N TRP A 119 16.01 -7.62 15.72
CA TRP A 119 14.59 -7.39 16.01
C TRP A 119 13.73 -8.34 15.20
N LYS A 120 13.38 -9.45 15.82
CA LYS A 120 12.60 -10.53 15.22
C LYS A 120 11.17 -10.53 15.70
N SER A 121 10.28 -11.03 14.85
CA SER A 121 8.91 -11.38 15.18
C SER A 121 8.87 -12.40 16.31
N GLN A 122 7.87 -12.30 17.19
CA GLN A 122 7.81 -13.11 18.42
C GLN A 122 7.50 -14.59 18.14
N THR A 123 6.64 -14.87 17.16
CA THR A 123 6.17 -16.23 16.87
C THR A 123 6.77 -16.82 15.61
N LEU A 124 6.95 -15.99 14.56
CA LEU A 124 7.51 -16.42 13.28
C LEU A 124 9.04 -16.38 13.24
N GLY A 125 9.70 -15.63 14.16
CA GLY A 125 11.15 -15.48 14.17
C GLY A 125 11.72 -14.71 12.96
N VAL A 126 10.88 -14.16 12.10
CA VAL A 126 11.28 -13.40 10.91
C VAL A 126 11.79 -12.01 11.33
N PRO A 127 12.92 -11.52 10.77
CA PRO A 127 13.37 -10.17 11.06
C PRO A 127 12.32 -9.14 10.65
N MET A 128 11.93 -8.25 11.56
CA MET A 128 10.93 -7.21 11.35
C MET A 128 11.26 -6.30 10.16
N LYS A 129 12.55 -6.14 9.87
CA LYS A 129 13.05 -5.40 8.71
C LYS A 129 12.35 -5.77 7.40
N TYR A 130 12.10 -7.06 7.15
CA TYR A 130 11.44 -7.51 5.91
C TYR A 130 9.96 -7.14 5.88
N ILE A 131 9.31 -7.10 7.03
CA ILE A 131 7.90 -6.73 7.14
C ILE A 131 7.73 -5.23 6.86
N TYR A 132 8.61 -4.40 7.41
CA TYR A 132 8.58 -2.95 7.23
C TYR A 132 9.08 -2.48 5.86
N LEU A 133 9.70 -3.36 5.05
CA LEU A 133 10.11 -3.05 3.68
C LEU A 133 8.94 -2.58 2.78
N ILE A 134 7.72 -2.94 3.13
CA ILE A 134 6.53 -2.47 2.41
C ILE A 134 6.40 -0.94 2.44
N LEU A 135 6.85 -0.27 3.52
CA LEU A 135 6.71 1.18 3.67
C LEU A 135 7.41 1.97 2.54
N PRO A 136 8.73 1.84 2.34
CA PRO A 136 9.40 2.58 1.26
C PRO A 136 8.89 2.16 -0.11
N ILE A 137 8.56 0.88 -0.31
CA ILE A 137 8.04 0.38 -1.59
C ILE A 137 6.68 1.01 -1.89
N ALA A 138 5.75 1.01 -0.94
CA ALA A 138 4.41 1.51 -1.15
C ALA A 138 4.37 3.03 -1.38
N PHE A 139 5.12 3.82 -0.59
CA PHE A 139 5.20 5.26 -0.81
C PHE A 139 5.86 5.62 -2.14
N ALA A 140 6.88 4.86 -2.57
CA ALA A 140 7.48 5.01 -3.89
C ALA A 140 6.47 4.68 -5.01
N LEU A 141 5.72 3.58 -4.88
CA LEU A 141 4.67 3.22 -5.83
C LEU A 141 3.56 4.27 -5.90
N MET A 142 3.11 4.79 -4.74
CA MET A 142 2.13 5.88 -4.70
C MET A 142 2.63 7.12 -5.46
N THR A 143 3.88 7.52 -5.24
CA THR A 143 4.48 8.66 -5.95
C THR A 143 4.49 8.43 -7.46
N LEU A 144 4.93 7.24 -7.89
CA LEU A 144 4.94 6.88 -9.32
C LEU A 144 3.54 6.89 -9.93
N ARG A 145 2.53 6.38 -9.19
CA ARG A 145 1.14 6.39 -9.68
C ARG A 145 0.56 7.79 -9.81
N ILE A 146 0.85 8.69 -8.89
CA ILE A 146 0.41 10.10 -8.97
C ILE A 146 1.04 10.77 -10.19
N ILE A 147 2.35 10.59 -10.42
CA ILE A 147 3.05 11.14 -11.59
C ILE A 147 2.48 10.55 -12.88
N GLN A 148 2.28 9.22 -12.92
CA GLN A 148 1.72 8.53 -14.09
C GLN A 148 0.35 9.10 -14.47
N VAL A 149 -0.53 9.25 -13.50
CA VAL A 149 -1.89 9.76 -13.76
C VAL A 149 -1.87 11.21 -14.22
N ASN A 150 -0.98 12.04 -13.67
CA ASN A 150 -0.85 13.43 -14.11
C ASN A 150 -0.27 13.56 -15.52
N TYR A 151 0.60 12.62 -15.93
CA TYR A 151 1.16 12.60 -17.28
C TYR A 151 0.13 12.19 -18.35
N TYR A 152 -0.82 11.33 -18.01
CA TYR A 152 -1.87 10.84 -18.91
C TYR A 152 -3.16 11.70 -18.92
N LYS A 153 -3.18 12.83 -18.19
CA LYS A 153 -4.22 13.87 -18.27
C LYS A 153 -3.99 14.85 -19.43
#